data_1dbf91edad4148a38554bd6cf1262c33
#
_entry.id   1dbf91edad4148a38554bd6cf1262c33
#
_cell.length_a   1.000
_cell.length_b   1.000
_cell.length_c   1.000
_cell.angle_alpha   90.00
_cell.angle_beta   90.00
_cell.angle_gamma   90.00
#
_symmetry.space_group_name_H-M   'P 1'
#
loop_
_entity.id
_entity.type
_entity.pdbx_description
1 polymer ?
#
loop_
_entity_poly.entity_id
_entity_poly.type
_entity_poly.pdbx_seq_one_letter_code
_entity_poly.pdbx_strand_id
1 'polypeptide(L)'
;SKEQKEQQNERESLMSLSEWVNRHFVGNLQTEEGRAVGMSYFNHRGFREDTIKKFQLGYAIDKRDYYTKAALVAGYRLDLLEKSGLTIVKDNYQVDRFKGRAIFPIHSISGRVIAFGGRAIKKDEVAKYQNSPESDIYHKSNVLYGLYFAKSSITKKKKCYIVEGYADVVSMVQAGVENIVAPCGTALTKQQIQQLRRILPAAEPERSEDKYVTLLYDGDSAGMH
;
A
#
# COMPACT_ATOMS: atom_id res chain seq x y z
N SER A 1 -3.42 14.18 28.18
CA SER A 1 -2.49 13.68 29.21
C SER A 1 -1.08 13.56 28.63
N LYS A 2 -0.06 13.33 29.48
CA LYS A 2 1.33 13.08 29.05
C LYS A 2 1.41 11.86 28.13
N GLU A 3 0.74 10.78 28.50
CA GLU A 3 0.65 9.54 27.70
C GLU A 3 0.07 9.75 26.30
N GLN A 4 -0.98 10.57 26.17
CA GLN A 4 -1.56 10.88 24.84
C GLN A 4 -0.59 11.64 23.94
N LYS A 5 0.24 12.54 24.51
CA LYS A 5 1.28 13.23 23.74
C LYS A 5 2.40 12.29 23.30
N GLU A 6 2.82 11.38 24.17
CA GLU A 6 3.84 10.39 23.86
C GLU A 6 3.37 9.43 22.75
N GLN A 7 2.13 8.94 22.84
CA GLN A 7 1.51 8.09 21.82
C GLN A 7 1.36 8.82 20.47
N GLN A 8 0.94 10.09 20.50
CA GLN A 8 0.84 10.90 19.28
C GLN A 8 2.20 11.16 18.64
N ASN A 9 3.24 11.41 19.42
CA ASN A 9 4.60 11.60 18.95
C ASN A 9 5.16 10.30 18.32
N GLU A 10 4.87 9.15 18.92
CA GLU A 10 5.29 7.85 18.37
C GLU A 10 4.60 7.57 17.03
N ARG A 11 3.28 7.80 16.92
CA ARG A 11 2.55 7.68 15.66
C ARG A 11 3.13 8.58 14.56
N GLU A 12 3.45 9.83 14.88
CA GLU A 12 4.06 10.76 13.92
C GLU A 12 5.45 10.29 13.49
N SER A 13 6.23 9.74 14.42
CA SER A 13 7.54 9.14 14.13
C SER A 13 7.44 7.94 13.20
N LEU A 14 6.45 7.06 13.41
CA LEU A 14 6.17 5.92 12.52
C LEU A 14 5.76 6.37 11.12
N MET A 15 4.91 7.40 11.01
CA MET A 15 4.52 7.97 9.71
C MET A 15 5.71 8.61 8.99
N SER A 16 6.53 9.38 9.69
CA SER A 16 7.73 10.01 9.15
C SER A 16 8.73 8.96 8.64
N LEU A 17 8.94 7.88 9.41
CA LEU A 17 9.76 6.75 9.00
C LEU A 17 9.22 6.09 7.73
N SER A 18 7.91 5.80 7.67
CA SER A 18 7.28 5.17 6.51
C SER A 18 7.43 6.02 5.25
N GLU A 19 7.25 7.33 5.36
CA GLU A 19 7.44 8.27 4.25
C GLU A 19 8.90 8.34 3.80
N TRP A 20 9.85 8.32 4.73
CA TRP A 20 11.28 8.30 4.43
C TRP A 20 11.66 7.01 3.68
N VAL A 21 11.24 5.86 4.21
CA VAL A 21 11.50 4.55 3.59
C VAL A 21 10.86 4.48 2.20
N ASN A 22 9.65 5.03 2.03
CA ASN A 22 9.02 5.07 0.71
C ASN A 22 9.85 5.89 -0.30
N ARG A 23 10.34 7.07 0.09
CA ARG A 23 11.25 7.84 -0.78
C ARG A 23 12.52 7.05 -1.13
N HIS A 24 13.03 6.26 -0.18
CA HIS A 24 14.16 5.37 -0.41
C HIS A 24 13.83 4.28 -1.44
N PHE A 25 12.68 3.63 -1.33
CA PHE A 25 12.21 2.64 -2.31
C PHE A 25 11.99 3.23 -3.70
N VAL A 26 11.40 4.42 -3.79
CA VAL A 26 11.23 5.14 -5.07
C VAL A 26 12.61 5.48 -5.68
N GLY A 27 13.54 5.99 -4.87
CA GLY A 27 14.89 6.30 -5.29
C GLY A 27 15.67 5.09 -5.79
N ASN A 28 15.44 3.92 -5.18
CA ASN A 28 16.07 2.67 -5.60
C ASN A 28 15.78 2.28 -7.05
N LEU A 29 14.65 2.70 -7.63
CA LEU A 29 14.34 2.48 -9.05
C LEU A 29 15.36 3.13 -9.99
N GLN A 30 16.16 4.08 -9.53
CA GLN A 30 17.21 4.74 -10.29
C GLN A 30 18.59 4.07 -10.17
N THR A 31 18.75 3.13 -9.23
CA THR A 31 19.98 2.34 -9.09
C THR A 31 20.10 1.32 -10.22
N GLU A 32 21.29 0.75 -10.41
CA GLU A 32 21.52 -0.30 -11.41
C GLU A 32 20.58 -1.51 -11.18
N GLU A 33 20.58 -2.07 -9.98
CA GLU A 33 19.68 -3.17 -9.61
C GLU A 33 18.21 -2.76 -9.73
N GLY A 34 17.84 -1.58 -9.25
CA GLY A 34 16.46 -1.08 -9.30
C GLY A 34 15.94 -0.91 -10.71
N ARG A 35 16.76 -0.45 -11.67
CA ARG A 35 16.40 -0.39 -13.08
C ARG A 35 16.27 -1.78 -13.70
N ALA A 36 17.27 -2.64 -13.45
CA ALA A 36 17.32 -3.98 -14.04
C ALA A 36 16.19 -4.90 -13.53
N VAL A 37 15.76 -4.75 -12.27
CA VAL A 37 14.79 -5.64 -11.62
C VAL A 37 13.48 -4.93 -11.37
N GLY A 38 13.47 -3.86 -10.56
CA GLY A 38 12.25 -3.17 -10.12
C GLY A 38 11.52 -2.47 -11.26
N MET A 39 12.21 -1.60 -11.99
CA MET A 39 11.61 -0.87 -13.12
C MET A 39 11.24 -1.83 -14.26
N SER A 40 12.09 -2.82 -14.54
CA SER A 40 11.80 -3.87 -15.53
C SER A 40 10.51 -4.63 -15.20
N TYR A 41 10.29 -4.95 -13.91
CA TYR A 41 9.04 -5.56 -13.46
C TYR A 41 7.82 -4.67 -13.75
N PHE A 42 7.87 -3.38 -13.42
CA PHE A 42 6.75 -2.47 -13.67
C PHE A 42 6.49 -2.27 -15.17
N ASN A 43 7.55 -2.14 -15.96
CA ASN A 43 7.44 -2.03 -17.43
C ASN A 43 6.82 -3.29 -18.04
N HIS A 44 7.22 -4.48 -17.58
CA HIS A 44 6.64 -5.74 -18.03
C HIS A 44 5.15 -5.89 -17.67
N ARG A 45 4.73 -5.25 -16.58
CA ARG A 45 3.32 -5.12 -16.20
C ARG A 45 2.57 -4.06 -17.00
N GLY A 46 3.24 -3.32 -17.89
CA GLY A 46 2.66 -2.26 -18.69
C GLY A 46 2.42 -0.95 -17.93
N PHE A 47 3.05 -0.76 -16.77
CA PHE A 47 2.91 0.51 -16.03
C PHE A 47 3.76 1.60 -16.66
N ARG A 48 3.15 2.77 -16.88
CA ARG A 48 3.84 3.96 -17.38
C ARG A 48 4.54 4.71 -16.24
N GLU A 49 5.56 5.49 -16.58
CA GLU A 49 6.33 6.27 -15.59
C GLU A 49 5.45 7.26 -14.80
N ASP A 50 4.47 7.91 -15.44
CA ASP A 50 3.55 8.81 -14.77
C ASP A 50 2.69 8.09 -13.73
N THR A 51 2.26 6.87 -14.03
CA THR A 51 1.52 6.00 -13.12
C THR A 51 2.39 5.52 -11.95
N ILE A 52 3.62 5.08 -12.23
CA ILE A 52 4.60 4.68 -11.20
C ILE A 52 4.85 5.84 -10.24
N LYS A 53 5.03 7.06 -10.75
CA LYS A 53 5.20 8.28 -9.94
C LYS A 53 3.95 8.63 -9.14
N LYS A 54 2.76 8.59 -9.77
CA LYS A 54 1.47 8.89 -9.11
C LYS A 54 1.26 8.02 -7.87
N PHE A 55 1.50 6.71 -8.00
CA PHE A 55 1.33 5.76 -6.90
C PHE A 55 2.56 5.61 -6.00
N GLN A 56 3.65 6.33 -6.31
CA GLN A 56 4.91 6.28 -5.57
C GLN A 56 5.47 4.85 -5.47
N LEU A 57 5.31 4.05 -6.53
CA LEU A 57 5.81 2.68 -6.57
C LEU A 57 7.34 2.67 -6.44
N GLY A 58 7.88 1.64 -5.83
CA GLY A 58 9.30 1.54 -5.54
C GLY A 58 9.84 0.12 -5.62
N TYR A 59 11.09 -0.03 -5.22
CA TYR A 59 11.78 -1.31 -5.17
C TYR A 59 12.64 -1.40 -3.91
N ALA A 60 12.56 -2.50 -3.19
CA ALA A 60 13.44 -2.79 -2.08
C ALA A 60 14.61 -3.65 -2.59
N ILE A 61 15.82 -3.12 -2.49
CA ILE A 61 17.07 -3.79 -2.92
C ILE A 61 17.18 -5.18 -2.27
N ASP A 62 17.61 -6.19 -3.04
CA ASP A 62 17.68 -7.58 -2.57
C ASP A 62 18.95 -7.83 -1.73
N LYS A 63 19.05 -7.10 -0.62
CA LYS A 63 20.07 -7.28 0.40
C LYS A 63 19.42 -7.46 1.76
N ARG A 64 20.09 -8.17 2.68
CA ARG A 64 19.50 -8.57 3.96
C ARG A 64 18.93 -7.42 4.78
N ASP A 65 19.67 -6.30 4.88
CA ASP A 65 19.37 -5.18 5.79
C ASP A 65 19.73 -3.82 5.18
N TYR A 66 19.47 -3.65 3.89
CA TYR A 66 19.88 -2.49 3.10
C TYR A 66 19.19 -1.20 3.54
N TYR A 67 17.86 -1.16 3.51
CA TYR A 67 17.14 0.04 3.94
C TYR A 67 17.12 0.19 5.46
N THR A 68 17.20 -0.90 6.22
CA THR A 68 17.35 -0.84 7.69
C THR A 68 18.61 -0.07 8.06
N LYS A 69 19.77 -0.41 7.46
CA LYS A 69 21.02 0.32 7.70
C LYS A 69 20.94 1.77 7.27
N ALA A 70 20.36 2.03 6.10
CA ALA A 70 20.19 3.40 5.61
C ALA A 70 19.31 4.24 6.55
N ALA A 71 18.23 3.68 7.10
CA ALA A 71 17.37 4.35 8.05
C ALA A 71 18.06 4.65 9.39
N LEU A 72 18.85 3.70 9.90
CA LEU A 72 19.66 3.89 11.12
C LEU A 72 20.69 5.01 10.93
N VAL A 73 21.37 5.06 9.78
CA VAL A 73 22.30 6.15 9.44
C VAL A 73 21.58 7.49 9.32
N ALA A 74 20.33 7.50 8.85
CA ALA A 74 19.49 8.69 8.78
C ALA A 74 18.93 9.13 10.14
N GLY A 75 19.25 8.42 11.22
CA GLY A 75 18.88 8.76 12.60
C GLY A 75 17.56 8.15 13.08
N TYR A 76 16.93 7.26 12.30
CA TYR A 76 15.76 6.51 12.78
C TYR A 76 16.17 5.40 13.74
N ARG A 77 15.31 5.10 14.70
CA ARG A 77 15.55 4.09 15.73
C ARG A 77 15.11 2.71 15.24
N LEU A 78 15.84 1.68 15.66
CA LEU A 78 15.56 0.28 15.31
C LEU A 78 14.18 -0.18 15.81
N ASP A 79 13.77 0.24 17.02
CA ASP A 79 12.47 -0.11 17.58
C ASP A 79 11.29 0.41 16.74
N LEU A 80 11.43 1.60 16.10
CA LEU A 80 10.42 2.12 15.17
C LEU A 80 10.38 1.30 13.87
N LEU A 81 11.53 0.87 13.36
CA LEU A 81 11.63 -0.02 12.20
C LEU A 81 10.97 -1.37 12.46
N GLU A 82 11.13 -1.91 13.66
CA GLU A 82 10.47 -3.15 14.08
C GLU A 82 8.96 -2.95 14.28
N LYS A 83 8.53 -1.93 15.02
CA LYS A 83 7.12 -1.60 15.27
C LYS A 83 6.34 -1.31 13.99
N SER A 84 6.95 -0.67 13.00
CA SER A 84 6.35 -0.46 11.68
C SER A 84 6.29 -1.72 10.83
N GLY A 85 6.98 -2.79 11.25
CA GLY A 85 7.10 -4.03 10.50
C GLY A 85 8.01 -3.93 9.26
N LEU A 86 8.78 -2.86 9.12
CA LEU A 86 9.76 -2.70 8.03
C LEU A 86 10.94 -3.65 8.22
N THR A 87 11.39 -3.83 9.46
CA THR A 87 12.52 -4.67 9.80
C THR A 87 12.08 -5.82 10.68
N ILE A 88 12.56 -7.03 10.38
CA ILE A 88 12.46 -8.20 11.24
C ILE A 88 13.73 -8.25 12.07
N VAL A 89 13.59 -8.08 13.40
CA VAL A 89 14.69 -8.15 14.34
C VAL A 89 14.80 -9.57 14.88
N LYS A 90 16.01 -10.13 14.86
CA LYS A 90 16.39 -11.42 15.42
C LYS A 90 17.53 -11.20 16.42
N ASP A 91 17.78 -12.18 17.28
CA ASP A 91 18.75 -12.07 18.38
C ASP A 91 20.11 -11.51 17.96
N ASN A 92 20.61 -11.89 16.77
CA ASN A 92 21.94 -11.52 16.29
C ASN A 92 21.95 -10.78 14.93
N TYR A 93 20.79 -10.51 14.33
CA TYR A 93 20.73 -9.86 13.00
C TYR A 93 19.36 -9.23 12.70
N GLN A 94 19.37 -8.37 11.71
CA GLN A 94 18.16 -7.71 11.19
C GLN A 94 17.94 -8.11 9.73
N VAL A 95 16.68 -8.17 9.32
CA VAL A 95 16.30 -8.48 7.93
C VAL A 95 15.26 -7.46 7.45
N ASP A 96 15.52 -6.90 6.29
CA ASP A 96 14.57 -6.09 5.54
C ASP A 96 13.37 -6.94 5.13
N ARG A 97 12.17 -6.63 5.65
CA ARG A 97 10.95 -7.42 5.37
C ARG A 97 10.66 -7.54 3.88
N PHE A 98 10.90 -6.48 3.14
CA PHE A 98 10.50 -6.36 1.74
C PHE A 98 11.64 -6.54 0.73
N LYS A 99 12.81 -7.02 1.15
CA LYS A 99 13.97 -7.19 0.27
C LYS A 99 13.62 -7.90 -1.03
N GLY A 100 14.12 -7.42 -2.17
CA GLY A 100 13.91 -8.00 -3.50
C GLY A 100 12.49 -7.89 -4.05
N ARG A 101 11.63 -7.02 -3.48
CA ARG A 101 10.22 -6.89 -3.86
C ARG A 101 9.91 -5.58 -4.55
N ALA A 102 8.99 -5.62 -5.50
CA ALA A 102 8.31 -4.44 -6.02
C ALA A 102 7.36 -3.91 -4.94
N ILE A 103 7.42 -2.60 -4.67
CA ILE A 103 6.74 -1.97 -3.53
C ILE A 103 5.56 -1.16 -3.99
N PHE A 104 4.43 -1.41 -3.34
CA PHE A 104 3.17 -0.68 -3.45
C PHE A 104 2.91 0.01 -2.10
N PRO A 105 3.19 1.32 -1.96
CA PRO A 105 2.94 2.01 -0.71
C PRO A 105 1.44 2.15 -0.46
N ILE A 106 1.04 1.93 0.79
CA ILE A 106 -0.34 2.05 1.24
C ILE A 106 -0.49 3.40 1.92
N HIS A 107 -1.46 4.19 1.43
CA HIS A 107 -1.71 5.55 1.92
C HIS A 107 -2.90 5.59 2.85
N SER A 108 -2.82 6.44 3.87
CA SER A 108 -3.97 6.87 4.64
C SER A 108 -4.93 7.69 3.76
N ILE A 109 -6.14 7.95 4.24
CA ILE A 109 -7.11 8.80 3.52
C ILE A 109 -6.61 10.24 3.33
N SER A 110 -5.66 10.69 4.17
CA SER A 110 -4.99 12.00 4.06
C SER A 110 -3.79 12.00 3.10
N GLY A 111 -3.36 10.84 2.59
CA GLY A 111 -2.26 10.70 1.64
C GLY A 111 -0.89 10.43 2.25
N ARG A 112 -0.80 10.19 3.55
CA ARG A 112 0.45 9.80 4.20
C ARG A 112 0.71 8.31 4.00
N VAL A 113 1.95 7.93 3.75
CA VAL A 113 2.34 6.51 3.66
C VAL A 113 2.33 5.88 5.06
N ILE A 114 1.54 4.82 5.24
CA ILE A 114 1.33 4.15 6.52
C ILE A 114 1.76 2.68 6.53
N ALA A 115 1.90 2.07 5.37
CA ALA A 115 2.27 0.67 5.21
C ALA A 115 2.73 0.37 3.79
N PHE A 116 3.09 -0.87 3.53
CA PHE A 116 3.58 -1.34 2.23
C PHE A 116 3.00 -2.70 1.87
N GLY A 117 2.73 -2.91 0.58
CA GLY A 117 2.61 -4.20 -0.04
C GLY A 117 3.86 -4.50 -0.87
N GLY A 118 4.45 -5.66 -0.70
CA GLY A 118 5.62 -6.10 -1.44
C GLY A 118 5.32 -7.29 -2.34
N ARG A 119 5.39 -7.11 -3.66
CA ARG A 119 5.18 -8.17 -4.64
C ARG A 119 6.50 -8.87 -4.96
N ALA A 120 6.56 -10.18 -4.80
CA ALA A 120 7.71 -10.97 -5.19
C ALA A 120 7.94 -10.86 -6.72
N ILE A 121 9.19 -10.58 -7.10
CA ILE A 121 9.62 -10.56 -8.51
C ILE A 121 10.21 -11.92 -8.88
N LYS A 122 10.97 -12.53 -7.98
CA LYS A 122 11.51 -13.88 -8.16
C LYS A 122 10.41 -14.92 -8.09
N LYS A 123 10.49 -15.95 -8.95
CA LYS A 123 9.46 -17.01 -9.06
C LYS A 123 9.48 -18.01 -7.90
N ASP A 124 10.61 -18.17 -7.24
CA ASP A 124 10.86 -19.11 -6.14
C ASP A 124 10.45 -18.59 -4.76
N GLU A 125 9.99 -17.34 -4.69
CA GLU A 125 9.45 -16.75 -3.45
C GLU A 125 8.11 -17.40 -3.07
N VAL A 126 8.05 -17.96 -1.87
CA VAL A 126 6.89 -18.66 -1.32
C VAL A 126 5.65 -17.74 -1.24
N ALA A 127 5.84 -16.51 -0.78
CA ALA A 127 4.76 -15.54 -0.66
C ALA A 127 4.78 -14.57 -1.84
N LYS A 128 3.78 -14.70 -2.73
CA LYS A 128 3.59 -13.82 -3.90
C LYS A 128 3.43 -12.35 -3.49
N TYR A 129 2.63 -12.07 -2.46
CA TYR A 129 2.49 -10.78 -1.82
C TYR A 129 2.82 -10.86 -0.33
N GLN A 130 3.46 -9.84 0.17
CA GLN A 130 3.73 -9.64 1.58
C GLN A 130 3.32 -8.22 1.96
N ASN A 131 2.45 -8.09 2.95
CA ASN A 131 2.01 -6.80 3.47
C ASN A 131 2.72 -6.47 4.78
N SER A 132 2.77 -5.17 5.11
CA SER A 132 3.09 -4.74 6.47
C SER A 132 2.18 -5.44 7.48
N PRO A 133 2.69 -5.81 8.65
CA PRO A 133 1.86 -6.24 9.77
C PRO A 133 1.01 -5.09 10.30
N GLU A 134 0.08 -5.39 11.20
CA GLU A 134 -0.63 -4.38 11.99
C GLU A 134 0.34 -3.51 12.77
N SER A 135 0.04 -2.22 12.90
CA SER A 135 0.82 -1.27 13.69
C SER A 135 -0.07 -0.13 14.19
N ASP A 136 0.46 0.76 15.02
CA ASP A 136 -0.28 1.92 15.55
C ASP A 136 -0.78 2.89 14.47
N ILE A 137 -0.21 2.83 13.27
CA ILE A 137 -0.61 3.67 12.13
C ILE A 137 -1.32 2.90 11.02
N TYR A 138 -1.33 1.57 11.06
CA TYR A 138 -1.89 0.72 10.00
C TYR A 138 -2.70 -0.44 10.53
N HIS A 139 -3.99 -0.44 10.21
CA HIS A 139 -4.93 -1.54 10.47
C HIS A 139 -5.55 -1.99 9.15
N LYS A 140 -5.22 -3.20 8.70
CA LYS A 140 -5.68 -3.75 7.40
C LYS A 140 -7.18 -3.67 7.22
N SER A 141 -7.92 -3.92 8.30
CA SER A 141 -9.38 -3.87 8.30
C SER A 141 -9.97 -2.48 8.07
N ASN A 142 -9.15 -1.42 8.24
CA ASN A 142 -9.59 -0.03 8.19
C ASN A 142 -9.03 0.73 6.98
N VAL A 143 -8.30 0.05 6.08
CA VAL A 143 -7.62 0.73 4.96
C VAL A 143 -8.01 0.07 3.65
N LEU A 144 -8.31 0.90 2.65
CA LEU A 144 -8.48 0.52 1.26
C LEU A 144 -7.33 1.09 0.44
N TYR A 145 -6.61 0.21 -0.27
CA TYR A 145 -5.55 0.62 -1.19
C TYR A 145 -6.12 1.50 -2.31
N GLY A 146 -5.46 2.59 -2.59
CA GLY A 146 -5.87 3.53 -3.64
C GLY A 146 -6.93 4.55 -3.22
N LEU A 147 -7.54 4.44 -2.04
CA LEU A 147 -8.64 5.32 -1.61
C LEU A 147 -8.25 6.81 -1.60
N TYR A 148 -7.02 7.14 -1.20
CA TYR A 148 -6.51 8.51 -1.26
C TYR A 148 -6.63 9.11 -2.66
N PHE A 149 -6.25 8.36 -3.68
CA PHE A 149 -6.32 8.79 -5.08
C PHE A 149 -7.75 8.76 -5.64
N ALA A 150 -8.57 7.82 -5.18
CA ALA A 150 -9.89 7.53 -5.70
C ALA A 150 -11.01 8.41 -5.11
N LYS A 151 -10.85 8.94 -3.89
CA LYS A 151 -11.92 9.58 -3.11
C LYS A 151 -12.68 10.68 -3.87
N SER A 152 -11.96 11.57 -4.57
CA SER A 152 -12.59 12.65 -5.34
C SER A 152 -13.39 12.12 -6.54
N SER A 153 -12.85 11.11 -7.24
CA SER A 153 -13.54 10.47 -8.37
C SER A 153 -14.74 9.65 -7.90
N ILE A 154 -14.64 8.96 -6.76
CA ILE A 154 -15.78 8.24 -6.14
C ILE A 154 -16.92 9.22 -5.83
N THR A 155 -16.61 10.33 -5.16
CA THR A 155 -17.61 11.36 -4.82
C THR A 155 -18.26 11.95 -6.07
N LYS A 156 -17.45 12.32 -7.07
CA LYS A 156 -17.95 12.93 -8.32
C LYS A 156 -18.80 11.99 -9.14
N LYS A 157 -18.36 10.73 -9.29
CA LYS A 157 -19.05 9.71 -10.11
C LYS A 157 -20.16 8.98 -9.34
N LYS A 158 -20.26 9.19 -8.02
CA LYS A 158 -21.17 8.48 -7.11
C LYS A 158 -21.07 6.96 -7.23
N LYS A 159 -19.87 6.45 -7.56
CA LYS A 159 -19.62 5.03 -7.85
C LYS A 159 -18.20 4.63 -7.44
N CYS A 160 -18.06 3.43 -6.90
CA CYS A 160 -16.80 2.84 -6.54
C CYS A 160 -16.68 1.42 -7.11
N TYR A 161 -15.53 1.12 -7.71
CA TYR A 161 -15.15 -0.24 -8.09
C TYR A 161 -14.21 -0.81 -7.03
N ILE A 162 -14.38 -2.08 -6.70
CA ILE A 162 -13.51 -2.81 -5.77
C ILE A 162 -12.91 -3.99 -6.51
N VAL A 163 -11.59 -4.06 -6.54
CA VAL A 163 -10.79 -5.17 -7.10
C VAL A 163 -10.01 -5.87 -6.00
N GLU A 164 -9.35 -7.00 -6.32
CA GLU A 164 -8.66 -7.81 -5.33
C GLU A 164 -7.25 -7.30 -5.01
N GLY A 165 -6.50 -6.81 -6.02
CA GLY A 165 -5.09 -6.55 -5.90
C GLY A 165 -4.65 -5.10 -6.13
N TYR A 166 -3.47 -4.77 -5.61
CA TYR A 166 -2.87 -3.44 -5.76
C TYR A 166 -2.52 -3.13 -7.22
N ALA A 167 -1.97 -4.12 -7.94
CA ALA A 167 -1.63 -3.98 -9.35
C ALA A 167 -2.87 -3.71 -10.22
N ASP A 168 -4.03 -4.27 -9.86
CA ASP A 168 -5.28 -4.07 -10.57
C ASP A 168 -5.77 -2.61 -10.41
N VAL A 169 -5.68 -2.07 -9.18
CA VAL A 169 -5.97 -0.64 -8.93
C VAL A 169 -5.08 0.24 -9.81
N VAL A 170 -3.76 0.00 -9.81
CA VAL A 170 -2.80 0.79 -10.59
C VAL A 170 -3.09 0.70 -12.09
N SER A 171 -3.36 -0.50 -12.61
CA SER A 171 -3.69 -0.74 -14.03
C SER A 171 -4.98 -0.02 -14.44
N MET A 172 -6.03 -0.13 -13.63
CA MET A 172 -7.33 0.47 -13.92
C MET A 172 -7.29 2.00 -13.85
N VAL A 173 -6.56 2.56 -12.87
CA VAL A 173 -6.34 4.02 -12.80
C VAL A 173 -5.57 4.51 -14.02
N GLN A 174 -4.54 3.78 -14.46
CA GLN A 174 -3.82 4.08 -15.70
C GLN A 174 -4.72 4.06 -16.94
N ALA A 175 -5.72 3.19 -16.96
CA ALA A 175 -6.73 3.11 -18.02
C ALA A 175 -7.86 4.15 -17.90
N GLY A 176 -7.81 5.05 -16.90
CA GLY A 176 -8.79 6.12 -16.69
C GLY A 176 -9.93 5.80 -15.73
N VAL A 177 -9.93 4.62 -15.10
CA VAL A 177 -10.90 4.24 -14.07
C VAL A 177 -10.34 4.63 -12.69
N GLU A 178 -10.56 5.90 -12.30
CA GLU A 178 -9.95 6.46 -11.09
C GLU A 178 -10.74 6.19 -9.79
N ASN A 179 -12.03 5.81 -9.89
CA ASN A 179 -12.91 5.52 -8.76
C ASN A 179 -12.82 4.04 -8.33
N ILE A 180 -11.60 3.56 -8.07
CA ILE A 180 -11.29 2.16 -7.81
C ILE A 180 -10.40 1.99 -6.59
N VAL A 181 -10.66 0.95 -5.81
CA VAL A 181 -9.92 0.61 -4.59
C VAL A 181 -9.76 -0.91 -4.46
N ALA A 182 -8.88 -1.34 -3.57
CA ALA A 182 -8.74 -2.76 -3.19
C ALA A 182 -8.57 -2.91 -1.67
N PRO A 183 -9.02 -4.02 -1.06
CA PRO A 183 -8.64 -4.40 0.29
C PRO A 183 -7.13 -4.66 0.40
N CYS A 184 -6.58 -4.55 1.61
CA CYS A 184 -5.16 -4.72 1.86
C CYS A 184 -4.83 -6.16 2.29
N GLY A 185 -5.04 -7.13 1.41
CA GLY A 185 -4.73 -8.55 1.68
C GLY A 185 -5.70 -9.22 2.66
N THR A 186 -6.94 -8.76 2.71
CA THR A 186 -8.05 -9.31 3.50
C THR A 186 -9.30 -9.36 2.64
N ALA A 187 -10.32 -10.11 3.07
CA ALA A 187 -11.67 -9.92 2.54
C ALA A 187 -12.17 -8.52 2.89
N LEU A 188 -13.13 -8.01 2.12
CA LEU A 188 -13.76 -6.70 2.36
C LEU A 188 -14.41 -6.65 3.75
N THR A 189 -14.04 -5.67 4.57
CA THR A 189 -14.49 -5.56 5.96
C THR A 189 -15.64 -4.56 6.12
N LYS A 190 -16.37 -4.68 7.24
CA LYS A 190 -17.42 -3.70 7.62
C LYS A 190 -16.86 -2.29 7.75
N GLN A 191 -15.65 -2.13 8.28
CA GLN A 191 -14.98 -0.84 8.47
C GLN A 191 -14.63 -0.19 7.13
N GLN A 192 -14.14 -0.97 6.17
CA GLN A 192 -13.85 -0.51 4.81
C GLN A 192 -15.15 -0.08 4.09
N ILE A 193 -16.23 -0.83 4.24
CA ILE A 193 -17.55 -0.44 3.72
C ILE A 193 -18.03 0.87 4.36
N GLN A 194 -17.84 1.04 5.68
CA GLN A 194 -18.20 2.29 6.36
C GLN A 194 -17.41 3.49 5.85
N GLN A 195 -16.14 3.31 5.49
CA GLN A 195 -15.35 4.39 4.85
C GLN A 195 -15.94 4.80 3.50
N LEU A 196 -16.31 3.83 2.66
CA LEU A 196 -16.94 4.12 1.37
C LEU A 196 -18.30 4.80 1.54
N ARG A 197 -19.10 4.39 2.53
CA ARG A 197 -20.39 5.04 2.84
C ARG A 197 -20.27 6.51 3.25
N ARG A 198 -19.15 6.93 3.84
CA ARG A 198 -18.90 8.33 4.19
C ARG A 198 -18.55 9.20 2.97
N ILE A 199 -18.10 8.58 1.90
CA ILE A 199 -17.66 9.26 0.66
C ILE A 199 -18.77 9.20 -0.40
N LEU A 200 -19.48 8.10 -0.46
CA LEU A 200 -20.63 7.94 -1.36
C LEU A 200 -21.85 8.70 -0.81
N PRO A 201 -22.68 9.27 -1.69
CA PRO A 201 -23.92 9.93 -1.26
C PRO A 201 -24.85 8.93 -0.58
N ALA A 202 -25.74 9.44 0.29
CA ALA A 202 -26.82 8.65 0.83
C ALA A 202 -27.67 8.09 -0.33
N ALA A 203 -28.05 6.80 -0.23
CA ALA A 203 -28.91 6.18 -1.22
C ALA A 203 -30.26 6.92 -1.27
N GLU A 204 -30.63 7.43 -2.44
CA GLU A 204 -31.96 7.99 -2.66
C GLU A 204 -32.96 6.81 -2.77
N PRO A 205 -34.03 6.75 -1.98
CA PRO A 205 -34.96 5.62 -1.98
C PRO A 205 -35.61 5.33 -3.35
N GLU A 206 -35.70 6.35 -4.21
CA GLU A 206 -36.37 6.27 -5.51
C GLU A 206 -35.49 5.69 -6.63
N ARG A 207 -34.19 5.48 -6.38
CA ARG A 207 -33.21 4.96 -7.37
C ARG A 207 -32.56 3.66 -6.89
N SER A 208 -33.36 2.66 -6.58
CA SER A 208 -32.89 1.34 -6.10
C SER A 208 -32.02 0.57 -7.12
N GLU A 209 -31.95 1.02 -8.37
CA GLU A 209 -31.14 0.39 -9.43
C GLU A 209 -29.71 0.96 -9.54
N ASP A 210 -29.42 2.09 -8.91
CA ASP A 210 -28.08 2.69 -8.94
C ASP A 210 -27.11 1.91 -8.04
N LYS A 211 -26.28 1.09 -8.66
CA LYS A 211 -25.21 0.35 -7.98
C LYS A 211 -24.05 1.29 -7.67
N TYR A 212 -23.98 1.76 -6.44
CA TYR A 212 -22.87 2.63 -5.97
C TYR A 212 -21.54 1.90 -5.83
N VAL A 213 -21.57 0.59 -5.61
CA VAL A 213 -20.38 -0.26 -5.47
C VAL A 213 -20.48 -1.45 -6.41
N THR A 214 -19.42 -1.68 -7.18
CA THR A 214 -19.28 -2.84 -8.05
C THR A 214 -18.03 -3.61 -7.69
N LEU A 215 -18.18 -4.90 -7.39
CA LEU A 215 -17.05 -5.81 -7.16
C LEU A 215 -16.60 -6.35 -8.53
N LEU A 216 -15.30 -6.25 -8.79
CA LEU A 216 -14.65 -6.77 -9.98
C LEU A 216 -13.59 -7.78 -9.53
N TYR A 217 -14.04 -8.98 -9.22
CA TYR A 217 -13.19 -10.06 -8.73
C TYR A 217 -12.86 -11.03 -9.85
N ASP A 218 -11.71 -11.71 -9.72
CA ASP A 218 -11.30 -12.75 -10.63
C ASP A 218 -12.35 -13.89 -10.61
N GLY A 219 -12.67 -14.45 -11.79
CA GLY A 219 -13.66 -15.53 -11.92
C GLY A 219 -13.10 -16.91 -11.51
N ASP A 220 -12.10 -16.94 -10.63
CA ASP A 220 -11.55 -18.16 -10.05
C ASP A 220 -12.34 -18.59 -8.80
N SER A 221 -11.99 -19.78 -8.25
CA SER A 221 -12.67 -20.33 -7.08
C SER A 221 -12.54 -19.49 -5.81
N ALA A 222 -11.54 -18.58 -5.73
CA ALA A 222 -11.34 -17.69 -4.61
C ALA A 222 -12.20 -16.41 -4.72
N GLY A 223 -12.41 -15.89 -5.94
CA GLY A 223 -13.19 -14.69 -6.19
C GLY A 223 -14.72 -14.91 -6.17
N MET A 224 -15.18 -16.16 -6.17
CA MET A 224 -16.61 -16.52 -6.14
C MET A 224 -17.17 -16.77 -4.72
N HIS A 225 -16.35 -16.67 -3.68
CA HIS A 225 -16.72 -16.79 -2.27
C HIS A 225 -16.59 -15.44 -1.56
#